data_53d552035dadf89880099cc974df578c
#
_entry.id   53d552035dadf89880099cc974df578c
#
_cell.length_a   1.000
_cell.length_b   1.000
_cell.length_c   1.000
_cell.angle_alpha   90.00
_cell.angle_beta   90.00
_cell.angle_gamma   90.00
#
_symmetry.space_group_name_H-M   'P 1'
#
loop_
_entity.id
_entity.type
_entity.pdbx_description
1 polymer ?
#
loop_
_entity_poly.entity_id
_entity_poly.type
_entity_poly.pdbx_seq_one_letter_code
_entity_poly.pdbx_strand_id
1 'polypeptide(L)'
;WSSSDNVQRVAAKASAKNINRGNASIPPRAARAVLIESCWADNEILAEYLSGVLASSQSGNSGDGGVMWASLIGRLPSDQLALHWAIYTAAHRRTRGTDYESVFEAIDEQYVVDAISIINKFGWELDHWRVVTRLFEAAHGLEREGLLKKFSYGPPDFLETQCVYTKGHSFDSDRVFMTFSLTHHGAGLLLQVMGLPDTWLSDFISRSEVTERIDSVTSLPTFDPAKLVSDFPRAHT
;
A
#
# COMPACT_ATOMS: atom_id res chain seq x y z
N TRP A 1 14.18 -20.39 -7.03
CA TRP A 1 13.72 -19.78 -8.29
C TRP A 1 14.93 -19.26 -9.05
N SER A 2 14.96 -19.44 -10.39
CA SER A 2 15.97 -18.79 -11.20
C SER A 2 15.58 -17.33 -11.52
N SER A 3 16.55 -16.48 -11.86
CA SER A 3 16.27 -15.11 -12.32
C SER A 3 15.30 -15.10 -13.51
N SER A 4 15.38 -16.10 -14.38
CA SER A 4 14.49 -16.26 -15.54
C SER A 4 13.05 -16.53 -15.11
N ASP A 5 12.82 -17.38 -14.09
CA ASP A 5 11.49 -17.69 -13.59
C ASP A 5 10.84 -16.46 -12.95
N ASN A 6 11.62 -15.67 -12.21
CA ASN A 6 11.16 -14.44 -11.60
C ASN A 6 10.70 -13.43 -12.65
N VAL A 7 11.50 -13.21 -13.69
CA VAL A 7 11.16 -12.32 -14.81
C VAL A 7 9.89 -12.81 -15.53
N GLN A 8 9.79 -14.10 -15.82
CA GLN A 8 8.61 -14.68 -16.48
C GLN A 8 7.35 -14.50 -15.63
N ARG A 9 7.44 -14.69 -14.31
CA ARG A 9 6.32 -14.47 -13.37
C ARG A 9 5.85 -13.02 -13.40
N VAL A 10 6.75 -12.05 -13.32
CA VAL A 10 6.42 -10.62 -13.39
C VAL A 10 5.78 -10.27 -14.73
N ALA A 11 6.33 -10.77 -15.85
CA ALA A 11 5.78 -10.53 -17.18
C ALA A 11 4.37 -11.13 -17.35
N ALA A 12 4.16 -12.36 -16.88
CA ALA A 12 2.84 -13.00 -16.91
C ALA A 12 1.78 -12.23 -16.14
N LYS A 13 2.12 -11.79 -14.90
CA LYS A 13 1.23 -10.95 -14.09
C LYS A 13 0.94 -9.59 -14.75
N ALA A 14 1.94 -8.96 -15.36
CA ALA A 14 1.75 -7.70 -16.07
C ALA A 14 0.81 -7.86 -17.27
N SER A 15 0.94 -8.94 -18.02
CA SER A 15 0.05 -9.26 -19.14
C SER A 15 -1.39 -9.47 -18.68
N ALA A 16 -1.59 -10.14 -17.54
CA ALA A 16 -2.93 -10.32 -16.97
C ALA A 16 -3.59 -8.99 -16.54
N LYS A 17 -2.81 -7.99 -16.15
CA LYS A 17 -3.32 -6.64 -15.82
C LYS A 17 -3.69 -5.80 -17.04
N ASN A 18 -3.23 -6.17 -18.23
CA ASN A 18 -3.34 -5.37 -19.46
C ASN A 18 -4.36 -5.85 -20.47
N ILE A 19 -5.28 -6.73 -20.11
CA ILE A 19 -6.22 -7.42 -21.00
C ILE A 19 -6.98 -6.48 -21.97
N ASN A 20 -7.09 -5.19 -21.67
CA ASN A 20 -7.87 -4.22 -22.46
C ASN A 20 -7.06 -3.10 -23.12
N ARG A 21 -5.72 -3.14 -23.13
CA ARG A 21 -4.90 -1.97 -23.51
C ARG A 21 -4.26 -2.00 -24.90
N GLY A 22 -4.65 -2.91 -25.79
CA GLY A 22 -4.14 -2.94 -27.17
C GLY A 22 -2.62 -3.10 -27.26
N ASN A 23 -2.02 -2.69 -28.41
CA ASN A 23 -0.60 -2.86 -28.72
C ASN A 23 0.28 -1.68 -28.23
N ALA A 24 0.02 -1.07 -27.10
CA ALA A 24 0.87 -0.02 -26.58
C ALA A 24 2.25 -0.57 -26.19
N SER A 25 3.32 0.07 -26.65
CA SER A 25 4.70 -0.34 -26.34
C SER A 25 5.14 0.17 -24.97
N ILE A 26 5.91 -0.63 -24.26
CA ILE A 26 6.56 -0.22 -23.03
C ILE A 26 7.80 0.62 -23.35
N PRO A 27 8.00 1.81 -22.75
CA PRO A 27 9.23 2.56 -22.91
C PRO A 27 10.45 1.70 -22.54
N PRO A 28 11.52 1.64 -23.37
CA PRO A 28 12.65 0.74 -23.14
C PRO A 28 13.34 0.96 -21.79
N ARG A 29 13.41 2.19 -21.29
CA ARG A 29 13.99 2.50 -19.98
C ARG A 29 13.17 1.93 -18.82
N ALA A 30 11.84 2.03 -18.87
CA ALA A 30 10.95 1.45 -17.88
C ALA A 30 11.02 -0.08 -17.92
N ALA A 31 10.96 -0.69 -19.10
CA ALA A 31 11.13 -2.13 -19.27
C ALA A 31 12.44 -2.62 -18.65
N ARG A 32 13.57 -1.96 -18.97
CA ARG A 32 14.88 -2.31 -18.41
C ARG A 32 14.89 -2.21 -16.89
N ALA A 33 14.38 -1.12 -16.31
CA ALA A 33 14.36 -0.91 -14.87
C ALA A 33 13.57 -2.03 -14.17
N VAL A 34 12.36 -2.31 -14.64
CA VAL A 34 11.54 -3.39 -14.09
C VAL A 34 12.18 -4.75 -14.24
N LEU A 35 12.79 -5.06 -15.41
CA LEU A 35 13.43 -6.35 -15.65
C LEU A 35 14.63 -6.59 -14.73
N ILE A 36 15.45 -5.57 -14.47
CA ILE A 36 16.57 -5.68 -13.54
C ILE A 36 16.06 -6.05 -12.13
N GLU A 37 15.08 -5.32 -11.60
CA GLU A 37 14.51 -5.61 -10.29
C GLU A 37 13.77 -6.94 -10.26
N SER A 38 13.15 -7.35 -11.38
CA SER A 38 12.45 -8.63 -11.50
C SER A 38 13.35 -9.84 -11.34
N CYS A 39 14.64 -9.73 -11.68
CA CYS A 39 15.61 -10.82 -11.46
C CYS A 39 15.69 -11.20 -9.96
N TRP A 40 15.43 -10.27 -9.07
CA TRP A 40 15.51 -10.43 -7.62
C TRP A 40 14.13 -10.62 -6.95
N ALA A 41 13.06 -10.66 -7.75
CA ALA A 41 11.70 -10.82 -7.25
C ALA A 41 11.42 -12.26 -6.78
N ASP A 42 12.05 -12.66 -5.68
CA ASP A 42 11.99 -14.00 -5.09
C ASP A 42 10.68 -14.29 -4.35
N ASN A 43 9.87 -13.26 -4.07
CA ASN A 43 8.61 -13.36 -3.37
C ASN A 43 7.44 -12.78 -4.18
N GLU A 44 6.23 -13.11 -3.75
CA GLU A 44 5.00 -12.77 -4.45
C GLU A 44 4.67 -11.29 -4.41
N ILE A 45 4.94 -10.61 -3.28
CA ILE A 45 4.64 -9.18 -3.13
C ILE A 45 5.49 -8.34 -4.08
N LEU A 46 6.78 -8.62 -4.18
CA LEU A 46 7.67 -7.90 -5.08
C LEU A 46 7.30 -8.14 -6.55
N ALA A 47 6.93 -9.38 -6.90
CA ALA A 47 6.47 -9.71 -8.24
C ALA A 47 5.17 -8.97 -8.59
N GLU A 48 4.23 -8.84 -7.64
CA GLU A 48 2.97 -8.13 -7.82
C GLU A 48 3.20 -6.63 -8.06
N TYR A 49 4.08 -6.01 -7.29
CA TYR A 49 4.43 -4.60 -7.42
C TYR A 49 5.11 -4.29 -8.75
N LEU A 50 6.13 -5.06 -9.12
CA LEU A 50 6.86 -4.86 -10.37
C LEU A 50 5.99 -5.12 -11.60
N SER A 51 5.11 -6.13 -11.54
CA SER A 51 4.17 -6.41 -12.64
C SER A 51 3.19 -5.26 -12.86
N GLY A 52 2.73 -4.62 -11.79
CA GLY A 52 1.86 -3.45 -11.88
C GLY A 52 2.56 -2.27 -12.55
N VAL A 53 3.80 -1.97 -12.13
CA VAL A 53 4.60 -0.92 -12.76
C VAL A 53 4.86 -1.21 -14.24
N LEU A 54 5.16 -2.46 -14.59
CA LEU A 54 5.34 -2.86 -15.99
C LEU A 54 4.06 -2.66 -16.80
N ALA A 55 2.92 -3.06 -16.26
CA ALA A 55 1.61 -2.87 -16.86
C ALA A 55 1.25 -1.37 -17.02
N SER A 56 1.50 -0.57 -15.99
CA SER A 56 1.29 0.88 -16.02
C SER A 56 2.14 1.59 -17.05
N SER A 57 3.36 1.10 -17.29
CA SER A 57 4.30 1.71 -18.25
C SER A 57 3.91 1.51 -19.72
N GLN A 58 2.90 0.70 -20.02
CA GLN A 58 2.40 0.50 -21.39
C GLN A 58 1.50 1.64 -21.90
N SER A 59 1.08 2.55 -21.04
CA SER A 59 0.34 3.73 -21.51
C SER A 59 1.30 4.72 -22.14
N GLY A 60 1.02 5.17 -23.35
CA GLY A 60 1.90 6.04 -24.14
C GLY A 60 2.25 7.40 -23.51
N ASN A 61 1.76 7.69 -22.32
CA ASN A 61 1.92 8.95 -21.60
C ASN A 61 2.83 8.85 -20.36
N SER A 62 3.33 7.65 -20.01
CA SER A 62 3.98 7.42 -18.72
C SER A 62 5.43 7.93 -18.60
N GLY A 63 6.05 8.41 -19.67
CA GLY A 63 7.41 8.98 -19.60
C GLY A 63 8.40 8.06 -18.84
N ASP A 64 9.22 8.65 -17.97
CA ASP A 64 10.16 7.92 -17.08
C ASP A 64 9.53 7.48 -15.73
N GLY A 65 8.24 7.63 -15.54
CA GLY A 65 7.56 7.25 -14.28
C GLY A 65 7.77 5.81 -13.88
N GLY A 66 7.75 4.88 -14.84
CA GLY A 66 8.03 3.47 -14.58
C GLY A 66 9.45 3.21 -14.03
N VAL A 67 10.43 4.02 -14.42
CA VAL A 67 11.81 3.93 -13.89
C VAL A 67 11.85 4.33 -12.43
N MET A 68 11.19 5.43 -12.08
CA MET A 68 11.11 5.92 -10.70
C MET A 68 10.45 4.89 -9.78
N TRP A 69 9.32 4.34 -10.19
CA TRP A 69 8.59 3.36 -9.39
C TRP A 69 9.34 2.02 -9.25
N ALA A 70 9.94 1.52 -10.32
CA ALA A 70 10.77 0.31 -10.24
C ALA A 70 11.95 0.49 -9.27
N SER A 71 12.64 1.64 -9.35
CA SER A 71 13.74 1.97 -8.44
C SER A 71 13.29 2.10 -6.98
N LEU A 72 12.11 2.68 -6.72
CA LEU A 72 11.55 2.75 -5.38
C LEU A 72 11.26 1.34 -4.84
N ILE A 73 10.55 0.53 -5.62
CA ILE A 73 10.16 -0.83 -5.23
C ILE A 73 11.40 -1.70 -4.95
N GLY A 74 12.45 -1.59 -5.77
CA GLY A 74 13.69 -2.36 -5.59
C GLY A 74 14.45 -2.03 -4.29
N ARG A 75 14.19 -0.86 -3.69
CA ARG A 75 14.78 -0.47 -2.40
C ARG A 75 13.94 -0.88 -1.19
N LEU A 76 12.66 -1.17 -1.39
CA LEU A 76 11.74 -1.49 -0.31
C LEU A 76 11.86 -2.97 0.10
N PRO A 77 12.19 -3.27 1.36
CA PRO A 77 12.05 -4.62 1.90
C PRO A 77 10.63 -5.17 1.73
N SER A 78 10.50 -6.47 1.63
CA SER A 78 9.21 -7.14 1.42
C SER A 78 8.18 -6.81 2.51
N ASP A 79 8.62 -6.60 3.75
CA ASP A 79 7.75 -6.21 4.86
C ASP A 79 7.16 -4.82 4.67
N GLN A 80 7.92 -3.90 4.11
CA GLN A 80 7.44 -2.55 3.78
C GLN A 80 6.41 -2.61 2.65
N LEU A 81 6.68 -3.38 1.60
CA LEU A 81 5.72 -3.59 0.52
C LEU A 81 4.43 -4.24 1.03
N ALA A 82 4.53 -5.27 1.89
CA ALA A 82 3.38 -5.92 2.49
C ALA A 82 2.56 -4.98 3.37
N LEU A 83 3.22 -4.17 4.18
CA LEU A 83 2.56 -3.18 5.03
C LEU A 83 1.89 -2.08 4.19
N HIS A 84 2.58 -1.57 3.16
CA HIS A 84 2.00 -0.63 2.21
C HIS A 84 0.73 -1.21 1.55
N TRP A 85 0.81 -2.43 1.03
CA TRP A 85 -0.33 -3.13 0.45
C TRP A 85 -1.51 -3.21 1.43
N ALA A 86 -1.28 -3.70 2.64
CA ALA A 86 -2.32 -3.87 3.65
C ALA A 86 -3.00 -2.55 4.02
N ILE A 87 -2.20 -1.51 4.29
CA ILE A 87 -2.71 -0.18 4.67
C ILE A 87 -3.50 0.45 3.53
N TYR A 88 -2.93 0.53 2.34
CA TYR A 88 -3.54 1.27 1.24
C TYR A 88 -4.76 0.56 0.63
N THR A 89 -4.78 -0.77 0.61
CA THR A 89 -5.98 -1.51 0.18
C THR A 89 -7.11 -1.42 1.21
N ALA A 90 -6.81 -1.45 2.51
CA ALA A 90 -7.79 -1.24 3.56
C ALA A 90 -8.33 0.20 3.55
N ALA A 91 -7.45 1.18 3.39
CA ALA A 91 -7.84 2.59 3.30
C ALA A 91 -8.72 2.84 2.07
N HIS A 92 -8.36 2.31 0.90
CA HIS A 92 -9.20 2.41 -0.30
C HIS A 92 -10.60 1.84 -0.07
N ARG A 93 -10.71 0.65 0.53
CA ARG A 93 -12.01 0.04 0.83
C ARG A 93 -12.82 0.83 1.86
N ARG A 94 -12.16 1.42 2.85
CA ARG A 94 -12.79 2.24 3.88
C ARG A 94 -13.29 3.56 3.31
N THR A 95 -12.49 4.22 2.49
CA THR A 95 -12.84 5.52 1.89
C THR A 95 -13.97 5.40 0.87
N ARG A 96 -14.14 4.22 0.30
CA ARG A 96 -15.23 3.92 -0.62
C ARG A 96 -16.56 3.79 0.11
N GLY A 97 -17.41 4.75 -0.01
CA GLY A 97 -18.71 4.81 0.69
C GLY A 97 -18.73 5.82 1.83
N THR A 98 -17.64 6.55 2.01
CA THR A 98 -17.58 7.71 2.87
C THR A 98 -17.65 8.96 1.99
N ASP A 99 -18.51 9.91 2.33
CA ASP A 99 -18.63 11.19 1.63
C ASP A 99 -17.45 12.10 1.98
N TYR A 100 -16.31 11.85 1.35
CA TYR A 100 -15.19 12.80 1.36
C TYR A 100 -15.43 13.88 0.32
N GLU A 101 -15.28 15.15 0.71
CA GLU A 101 -15.34 16.27 -0.24
C GLU A 101 -14.17 16.23 -1.23
N SER A 102 -13.03 15.67 -0.78
CA SER A 102 -11.85 15.53 -1.62
C SER A 102 -10.96 14.35 -1.19
N VAL A 103 -10.11 13.91 -2.12
CA VAL A 103 -9.07 12.91 -1.81
C VAL A 103 -8.07 13.41 -0.76
N PHE A 104 -7.89 14.73 -0.66
CA PHE A 104 -6.98 15.32 0.34
C PHE A 104 -7.45 15.06 1.75
N GLU A 105 -8.74 15.11 2.02
CA GLU A 105 -9.31 14.77 3.34
C GLU A 105 -9.02 13.33 3.71
N ALA A 106 -9.29 12.39 2.79
CA ALA A 106 -9.03 10.98 3.03
C ALA A 106 -7.53 10.67 3.30
N ILE A 107 -6.63 11.40 2.64
CA ILE A 107 -5.17 11.22 2.79
C ILE A 107 -4.66 11.91 4.06
N ASP A 108 -5.24 13.04 4.46
CA ASP A 108 -4.83 13.76 5.66
C ASP A 108 -5.42 13.20 6.95
N GLU A 109 -6.40 12.32 6.82
CA GLU A 109 -6.98 11.61 7.95
C GLU A 109 -5.91 10.85 8.74
N GLN A 110 -6.02 10.88 10.07
CA GLN A 110 -5.15 10.08 10.92
C GLN A 110 -5.81 8.73 11.19
N TYR A 111 -5.15 7.68 10.76
CA TYR A 111 -5.59 6.30 10.98
C TYR A 111 -4.96 5.75 12.26
N VAL A 112 -5.73 4.93 12.95
CA VAL A 112 -5.30 4.18 14.13
C VAL A 112 -5.52 2.70 13.87
N VAL A 113 -4.55 1.88 14.18
CA VAL A 113 -4.64 0.43 14.01
C VAL A 113 -3.93 -0.31 15.14
N ASP A 114 -4.54 -1.37 15.62
CA ASP A 114 -3.90 -2.28 16.55
C ASP A 114 -2.79 -3.07 15.84
N ALA A 115 -1.56 -2.93 16.33
CA ALA A 115 -0.37 -3.58 15.76
C ALA A 115 -0.52 -5.10 15.67
N ILE A 116 -1.10 -5.73 16.69
CA ILE A 116 -1.32 -7.19 16.73
C ILE A 116 -2.27 -7.64 15.62
N SER A 117 -3.26 -6.82 15.27
CA SER A 117 -4.18 -7.12 14.17
C SER A 117 -3.47 -7.22 12.81
N ILE A 118 -2.46 -6.38 12.57
CA ILE A 118 -1.63 -6.44 11.37
C ILE A 118 -0.71 -7.66 11.41
N ILE A 119 0.00 -7.86 12.52
CA ILE A 119 0.94 -8.96 12.72
C ILE A 119 0.27 -10.31 12.46
N ASN A 120 -0.90 -10.55 13.06
CA ASN A 120 -1.66 -11.77 12.87
C ASN A 120 -2.05 -11.99 11.41
N LYS A 121 -2.30 -10.91 10.66
CA LYS A 121 -2.65 -11.01 9.24
C LYS A 121 -1.47 -11.42 8.37
N PHE A 122 -0.26 -11.01 8.73
CA PHE A 122 0.94 -11.38 8.00
C PHE A 122 1.48 -12.76 8.38
N GLY A 123 0.95 -13.40 9.43
CA GLY A 123 1.41 -14.69 9.89
C GLY A 123 2.87 -14.66 10.36
N TRP A 124 3.31 -13.54 10.89
CA TRP A 124 4.68 -13.42 11.39
C TRP A 124 4.82 -14.18 12.71
N GLU A 125 5.47 -15.34 12.64
CA GLU A 125 5.77 -16.20 13.79
C GLU A 125 7.11 -15.80 14.41
N LEU A 126 7.12 -14.85 15.30
CA LEU A 126 8.30 -14.46 16.03
C LEU A 126 7.91 -14.21 17.50
N ASP A 127 8.93 -14.13 18.37
CA ASP A 127 8.79 -13.57 19.69
C ASP A 127 8.09 -12.21 19.65
N HIS A 128 7.11 -12.00 20.52
CA HIS A 128 6.19 -10.87 20.51
C HIS A 128 6.89 -9.51 20.26
N TRP A 129 7.98 -9.23 20.97
CA TRP A 129 8.69 -7.95 20.82
C TRP A 129 9.43 -7.81 19.50
N ARG A 130 9.97 -8.90 18.96
CA ARG A 130 10.65 -8.87 17.65
C ARG A 130 9.69 -8.63 16.51
N VAL A 131 8.49 -9.16 16.61
CA VAL A 131 7.45 -8.96 15.59
C VAL A 131 6.95 -7.52 15.61
N VAL A 132 6.71 -6.97 16.79
CA VAL A 132 6.29 -5.57 16.95
C VAL A 132 7.38 -4.62 16.44
N THR A 133 8.65 -4.88 16.78
CA THR A 133 9.80 -4.10 16.28
C THR A 133 9.85 -4.15 14.75
N ARG A 134 9.72 -5.34 14.15
CA ARG A 134 9.72 -5.54 12.69
C ARG A 134 8.61 -4.73 12.00
N LEU A 135 7.42 -4.70 12.58
CA LEU A 135 6.30 -3.91 12.06
C LEU A 135 6.62 -2.41 12.10
N PHE A 136 7.18 -1.92 13.22
CA PHE A 136 7.50 -0.50 13.36
C PHE A 136 8.67 -0.08 12.45
N GLU A 137 9.67 -0.93 12.29
CA GLU A 137 10.75 -0.70 11.32
C GLU A 137 10.22 -0.62 9.90
N ALA A 138 9.25 -1.48 9.53
CA ALA A 138 8.60 -1.40 8.24
C ALA A 138 7.83 -0.08 8.08
N ALA A 139 7.08 0.35 9.09
CA ALA A 139 6.33 1.61 9.05
C ALA A 139 7.24 2.84 8.98
N HIS A 140 8.32 2.88 9.78
CA HIS A 140 9.34 3.94 9.69
C HIS A 140 10.02 3.96 8.32
N GLY A 141 10.26 2.80 7.73
CA GLY A 141 10.79 2.71 6.37
C GLY A 141 9.85 3.31 5.34
N LEU A 142 8.55 3.04 5.43
CA LEU A 142 7.54 3.65 4.56
C LEU A 142 7.46 5.17 4.76
N GLU A 143 7.54 5.65 6.00
CA GLU A 143 7.56 7.08 6.29
C GLU A 143 8.80 7.77 5.69
N ARG A 144 9.98 7.17 5.84
CA ARG A 144 11.23 7.68 5.25
C ARG A 144 11.17 7.79 3.73
N GLU A 145 10.49 6.85 3.06
CA GLU A 145 10.27 6.88 1.61
C GLU A 145 9.07 7.74 1.19
N GLY A 146 8.45 8.43 2.14
CA GLY A 146 7.29 9.30 1.88
C GLY A 146 6.00 8.57 1.51
N LEU A 147 5.92 7.28 1.80
CA LEU A 147 4.75 6.45 1.55
C LEU A 147 3.74 6.46 2.72
N LEU A 148 4.16 6.91 3.89
CA LEU A 148 3.32 7.26 5.04
C LEU A 148 3.79 8.61 5.58
N LYS A 149 2.99 9.23 6.43
CA LYS A 149 3.35 10.43 7.19
C LYS A 149 2.76 10.39 8.60
N LYS A 150 3.35 11.18 9.51
CA LYS A 150 2.90 11.29 10.91
C LYS A 150 2.82 9.93 11.61
N PHE A 151 3.76 9.03 11.28
CA PHE A 151 3.80 7.72 11.92
C PHE A 151 4.20 7.86 13.38
N SER A 152 3.46 7.17 14.23
CA SER A 152 3.72 7.12 15.65
C SER A 152 3.13 5.82 16.23
N TYR A 153 3.60 5.40 17.40
CA TYR A 153 3.08 4.19 18.04
C TYR A 153 3.22 4.25 19.56
N GLY A 154 2.39 3.51 20.25
CA GLY A 154 2.44 3.43 21.71
C GLY A 154 1.29 2.62 22.30
N PRO A 155 1.26 2.52 23.66
CA PRO A 155 0.15 1.91 24.39
C PRO A 155 -1.12 2.77 24.28
N PRO A 156 -2.27 2.32 24.80
CA PRO A 156 -3.52 3.08 24.77
C PRO A 156 -3.41 4.52 25.27
N ASP A 157 -2.68 4.75 26.38
CA ASP A 157 -2.50 6.09 26.96
C ASP A 157 -1.81 7.06 25.98
N PHE A 158 -0.96 6.55 25.09
CA PHE A 158 -0.37 7.33 24.01
C PHE A 158 -1.43 7.85 23.04
N LEU A 159 -2.44 7.03 22.71
CA LEU A 159 -3.52 7.45 21.82
C LEU A 159 -4.32 8.62 22.41
N GLU A 160 -4.51 8.66 23.72
CA GLU A 160 -5.18 9.78 24.39
C GLU A 160 -4.45 11.11 24.20
N THR A 161 -3.11 11.05 24.08
CA THR A 161 -2.29 12.26 23.86
C THR A 161 -2.21 12.68 22.39
N GLN A 162 -2.34 11.75 21.46
CA GLN A 162 -2.18 11.98 20.02
C GLN A 162 -3.51 12.14 19.28
N CYS A 163 -4.53 11.43 19.72
CA CYS A 163 -5.85 11.41 19.11
C CYS A 163 -6.89 11.97 20.07
N VAL A 164 -7.32 13.19 19.85
CA VAL A 164 -8.38 13.86 20.65
C VAL A 164 -9.68 13.04 20.69
N TYR A 165 -9.84 12.06 19.81
CA TYR A 165 -11.08 11.32 19.57
C TYR A 165 -11.14 9.92 20.16
N THR A 166 -10.11 9.45 20.84
CA THR A 166 -10.18 8.20 21.60
C THR A 166 -10.92 8.34 22.93
N LYS A 167 -11.36 9.55 23.27
CA LYS A 167 -12.15 9.81 24.49
C LYS A 167 -13.45 8.99 24.45
N GLY A 168 -13.52 7.96 25.28
CA GLY A 168 -14.68 7.07 25.40
C GLY A 168 -14.47 5.67 24.87
N HIS A 169 -13.35 5.36 24.24
CA HIS A 169 -12.96 3.99 23.90
C HIS A 169 -12.08 3.40 24.99
N SER A 170 -12.52 2.27 25.54
CA SER A 170 -11.71 1.47 26.46
C SER A 170 -10.83 0.54 25.60
N PHE A 171 -9.54 0.80 25.60
CA PHE A 171 -8.56 -0.06 24.96
C PHE A 171 -7.96 -1.00 26.00
N ASP A 172 -7.66 -2.22 25.58
CA ASP A 172 -6.93 -3.19 26.39
C ASP A 172 -5.50 -2.69 26.62
N SER A 173 -5.09 -2.59 27.88
CA SER A 173 -3.81 -2.02 28.30
C SER A 173 -2.59 -2.73 27.72
N ASP A 174 -2.75 -3.99 27.34
CA ASP A 174 -1.65 -4.83 26.83
C ASP A 174 -1.45 -4.69 25.32
N ARG A 175 -2.22 -3.82 24.67
CA ARG A 175 -2.11 -3.59 23.24
C ARG A 175 -1.20 -2.44 22.88
N VAL A 176 -0.63 -2.52 21.68
CA VAL A 176 0.15 -1.45 21.08
C VAL A 176 -0.52 -1.01 19.81
N PHE A 177 -0.67 0.28 19.65
CA PHE A 177 -1.32 0.90 18.51
C PHE A 177 -0.32 1.65 17.64
N MET A 178 -0.62 1.71 16.36
CA MET A 178 0.06 2.57 15.39
C MET A 178 -0.88 3.67 14.94
N THR A 179 -0.35 4.87 14.77
CA THR A 179 -1.06 5.97 14.13
C THR A 179 -0.27 6.44 12.91
N PHE A 180 -0.95 6.81 11.85
CA PHE A 180 -0.34 7.34 10.63
C PHE A 180 -1.37 8.07 9.77
N SER A 181 -0.88 8.86 8.84
CA SER A 181 -1.69 9.38 7.73
C SER A 181 -1.12 8.87 6.41
N LEU A 182 -1.98 8.80 5.40
CA LEU A 182 -1.58 8.41 4.05
C LEU A 182 -0.82 9.54 3.35
N THR A 183 -0.24 9.23 2.20
CA THR A 183 0.39 10.21 1.32
C THR A 183 -0.10 10.05 -0.11
N HIS A 184 -0.01 11.12 -0.90
CA HIS A 184 -0.25 11.06 -2.34
C HIS A 184 0.69 10.07 -3.03
N HIS A 185 1.95 10.04 -2.57
CA HIS A 185 2.96 9.15 -3.12
C HIS A 185 2.62 7.68 -2.88
N GLY A 186 2.16 7.33 -1.67
CA GLY A 186 1.72 5.96 -1.36
C GLY A 186 0.46 5.56 -2.12
N ALA A 187 -0.55 6.43 -2.21
CA ALA A 187 -1.74 6.16 -3.02
C ALA A 187 -1.38 6.01 -4.51
N GLY A 188 -0.49 6.87 -5.02
CA GLY A 188 0.05 6.75 -6.37
C GLY A 188 0.76 5.42 -6.62
N LEU A 189 1.56 4.94 -5.65
CA LEU A 189 2.21 3.62 -5.75
C LEU A 189 1.16 2.51 -5.85
N LEU A 190 0.09 2.52 -5.04
CA LEU A 190 -0.97 1.51 -5.15
C LEU A 190 -1.61 1.52 -6.55
N LEU A 191 -1.93 2.70 -7.10
CA LEU A 191 -2.52 2.83 -8.43
C LEU A 191 -1.60 2.26 -9.51
N GLN A 192 -0.29 2.50 -9.40
CA GLN A 192 0.71 1.90 -10.30
C GLN A 192 0.75 0.38 -10.17
N VAL A 193 0.73 -0.15 -8.95
CA VAL A 193 0.67 -1.60 -8.68
C VAL A 193 -0.59 -2.24 -9.27
N MET A 194 -1.70 -1.50 -9.30
CA MET A 194 -2.91 -1.94 -9.98
C MET A 194 -2.84 -1.86 -11.51
N GLY A 195 -1.75 -1.33 -12.07
CA GLY A 195 -1.62 -1.12 -13.51
C GLY A 195 -2.48 0.04 -14.03
N LEU A 196 -2.69 1.09 -13.26
CA LEU A 196 -3.58 2.23 -13.56
C LEU A 196 -2.78 3.55 -13.65
N PRO A 197 -1.99 3.78 -14.72
CA PRO A 197 -1.06 4.90 -14.79
C PRO A 197 -1.71 6.26 -15.01
N ASP A 198 -2.82 6.28 -15.77
CA ASP A 198 -3.52 7.50 -16.17
C ASP A 198 -4.65 7.88 -15.19
N THR A 199 -4.58 7.30 -13.98
CA THR A 199 -5.60 7.46 -12.96
C THR A 199 -5.27 8.70 -12.11
N TRP A 200 -6.24 9.60 -11.98
CA TRP A 200 -6.12 10.73 -11.06
C TRP A 200 -6.12 10.22 -9.62
N LEU A 201 -5.47 10.96 -8.73
CA LEU A 201 -5.43 10.58 -7.32
C LEU A 201 -6.84 10.46 -6.69
N SER A 202 -7.81 11.25 -7.18
CA SER A 202 -9.22 11.13 -6.81
C SER A 202 -9.78 9.73 -7.09
N ASP A 203 -9.26 9.03 -8.08
CA ASP A 203 -9.69 7.67 -8.42
C ASP A 203 -9.34 6.66 -7.32
N PHE A 204 -8.34 6.99 -6.47
CA PHE A 204 -8.02 6.18 -5.30
C PHE A 204 -9.23 6.00 -4.37
N ILE A 205 -10.10 6.99 -4.26
CA ILE A 205 -11.28 6.92 -3.38
C ILE A 205 -12.58 6.57 -4.14
N SER A 206 -12.70 6.91 -5.42
CA SER A 206 -13.97 6.87 -6.15
C SER A 206 -14.10 5.73 -7.17
N ARG A 207 -12.96 5.24 -7.72
CA ARG A 207 -12.99 4.36 -8.89
C ARG A 207 -13.19 2.88 -8.53
N SER A 208 -14.28 2.29 -9.04
CA SER A 208 -14.62 0.87 -8.81
C SER A 208 -13.55 -0.10 -9.36
N GLU A 209 -12.92 0.24 -10.48
CA GLU A 209 -11.88 -0.57 -11.09
C GLU A 209 -10.69 -0.84 -10.15
N VAL A 210 -10.36 0.11 -9.26
CA VAL A 210 -9.32 -0.09 -8.24
C VAL A 210 -9.70 -1.24 -7.31
N THR A 211 -10.95 -1.27 -6.85
CA THR A 211 -11.46 -2.36 -6.01
C THR A 211 -11.43 -3.71 -6.71
N GLU A 212 -11.92 -3.76 -7.95
CA GLU A 212 -11.93 -4.98 -8.74
C GLU A 212 -10.53 -5.55 -8.93
N ARG A 213 -9.55 -4.69 -9.16
CA ARG A 213 -8.15 -5.08 -9.28
C ARG A 213 -7.54 -5.52 -7.95
N ILE A 214 -7.84 -4.85 -6.85
CA ILE A 214 -7.43 -5.28 -5.51
C ILE A 214 -8.00 -6.68 -5.22
N ASP A 215 -9.27 -6.91 -5.52
CA ASP A 215 -9.95 -8.18 -5.26
C ASP A 215 -9.45 -9.32 -6.18
N SER A 216 -8.90 -8.99 -7.34
CA SER A 216 -8.26 -9.96 -8.24
C SER A 216 -6.91 -10.47 -7.71
N VAL A 217 -6.26 -9.74 -6.81
CA VAL A 217 -4.98 -10.13 -6.21
C VAL A 217 -5.24 -10.99 -4.98
N THR A 218 -5.44 -12.29 -5.19
CA THR A 218 -5.74 -13.24 -4.11
C THR A 218 -4.52 -13.77 -3.37
N SER A 219 -3.33 -13.54 -3.92
CA SER A 219 -2.06 -14.03 -3.39
C SER A 219 -1.50 -13.20 -2.23
N LEU A 220 -2.02 -11.99 -2.02
CA LEU A 220 -1.54 -11.09 -0.97
C LEU A 220 -2.57 -10.96 0.16
N PRO A 221 -2.11 -10.84 1.42
CA PRO A 221 -3.00 -10.68 2.55
C PRO A 221 -3.69 -9.31 2.49
N THR A 222 -5.01 -9.30 2.58
CA THR A 222 -5.79 -8.06 2.71
C THR A 222 -6.12 -7.81 4.17
N PHE A 223 -5.99 -6.56 4.61
CA PHE A 223 -6.36 -6.15 5.95
C PHE A 223 -7.84 -5.72 5.98
N ASP A 224 -8.54 -6.02 7.08
CA ASP A 224 -9.93 -5.64 7.26
C ASP A 224 -10.05 -4.11 7.42
N PRO A 225 -10.75 -3.41 6.52
CA PRO A 225 -10.91 -1.96 6.61
C PRO A 225 -11.60 -1.50 7.90
N ALA A 226 -12.42 -2.33 8.53
CA ALA A 226 -13.08 -2.01 9.80
C ALA A 226 -12.09 -1.93 10.98
N LYS A 227 -10.90 -2.55 10.85
CA LYS A 227 -9.83 -2.47 11.85
C LYS A 227 -8.92 -1.27 11.67
N LEU A 228 -9.06 -0.56 10.56
CA LEU A 228 -8.44 0.71 10.33
C LEU A 228 -9.39 1.78 10.90
N VAL A 229 -9.21 2.14 12.14
CA VAL A 229 -10.06 3.12 12.79
C VAL A 229 -9.56 4.50 12.41
N SER A 230 -10.41 5.29 11.78
CA SER A 230 -10.23 6.73 11.69
C SER A 230 -11.43 7.33 12.41
N ASP A 231 -11.23 7.79 13.61
CA ASP A 231 -12.27 8.48 14.36
C ASP A 231 -12.07 9.99 14.22
N PHE A 232 -12.49 10.49 13.09
CA PHE A 232 -12.92 11.87 13.03
C PHE A 232 -14.45 11.87 12.88
N PRO A 233 -15.23 12.01 13.97
CA PRO A 233 -16.55 12.50 13.79
C PRO A 233 -16.39 13.87 13.14
N ARG A 234 -16.77 13.96 11.86
CA ARG A 234 -16.87 15.26 11.20
C ARG A 234 -17.71 16.12 12.12
N ALA A 235 -17.14 17.20 12.61
CA ALA A 235 -17.95 18.23 13.23
C ALA A 235 -18.95 18.66 12.15
N HIS A 236 -20.17 18.16 12.24
CA HIS A 236 -21.28 18.73 11.50
C HIS A 236 -21.43 20.16 12.02
N THR A 237 -20.81 21.11 11.30
CA THR A 237 -21.11 22.53 11.45
C THR A 237 -22.45 22.81 10.83
#